data_52bb3286d1be0ae06ff467245810b72c
#
_entry.id   52bb3286d1be0ae06ff467245810b72c
#
_cell.length_a   1.000
_cell.length_b   1.000
_cell.length_c   1.000
_cell.angle_alpha   90.00
_cell.angle_beta   90.00
_cell.angle_gamma   90.00
#
_symmetry.space_group_name_H-M   'P 1'
#
loop_
_entity.id
_entity.type
_entity.pdbx_description
1 polymer ?
#
loop_
_entity_poly.entity_id
_entity_poly.type
_entity_poly.pdbx_seq_one_letter_code
_entity_poly.pdbx_strand_id
1 'polypeptide(L)'
;IKDLANMVEKEIATEFLLRNVKLSIADGRRWQDLTLSDKSGIVYGKCWSEHISDETDNYVGKIVRVVGKVELFREQCTLRIVRISPAETYDPADFRVTLSSYDVEQSITLLKKLLDEIEDPKLYSLCCAVFGMGTARYERFLEFPLTEEATHPYFGGFLKHTINVANLADMALTICEGSPNEVIRPDPSLVIAGALLHASGVLSQLTLSAAEGIFTDRARLLSSSTDAVLMAVCTNSRLEQEKRVTDMSALLHILEAANGTTPPKTKEAVIVTNAVRMSKELNSIDQIFFESDRMHPTDKTRKAFCDYLGYEVFRGGEECLKN
;
A
#
# COMPACT_ATOMS: atom_id res chain seq x y z
N ILE A 1 -19.11 -9.79 -2.87
CA ILE A 1 -19.76 -9.17 -1.67
C ILE A 1 -20.83 -8.19 -2.09
N LYS A 2 -20.60 -7.31 -3.04
CA LYS A 2 -21.59 -6.32 -3.50
C LYS A 2 -22.99 -6.89 -3.82
N ASP A 3 -23.06 -8.15 -4.23
CA ASP A 3 -24.31 -8.80 -4.63
C ASP A 3 -25.03 -9.50 -3.47
N LEU A 4 -24.42 -9.58 -2.27
CA LEU A 4 -24.99 -10.28 -1.10
C LEU A 4 -26.33 -9.68 -0.65
N ALA A 5 -26.52 -8.37 -0.81
CA ALA A 5 -27.79 -7.71 -0.48
C ALA A 5 -28.97 -8.29 -1.26
N ASN A 6 -28.76 -8.82 -2.46
CA ASN A 6 -29.76 -9.48 -3.31
C ASN A 6 -29.92 -10.97 -2.98
N MET A 7 -29.14 -11.49 -2.04
CA MET A 7 -29.08 -12.89 -1.66
C MET A 7 -29.50 -13.15 -0.22
N VAL A 8 -30.09 -12.17 0.46
CA VAL A 8 -30.59 -12.32 1.83
C VAL A 8 -31.54 -13.53 1.88
N GLU A 9 -31.39 -14.35 2.92
CA GLU A 9 -32.07 -15.63 3.16
C GLU A 9 -31.72 -16.77 2.18
N LYS A 10 -30.81 -16.56 1.22
CA LYS A 10 -30.33 -17.60 0.30
C LYS A 10 -29.05 -18.26 0.80
N GLU A 11 -28.90 -19.52 0.44
CA GLU A 11 -27.63 -20.24 0.60
C GLU A 11 -26.64 -19.80 -0.47
N ILE A 12 -25.37 -19.70 -0.08
CA ILE A 12 -24.26 -19.40 -0.96
C ILE A 12 -23.16 -20.44 -0.81
N ALA A 13 -22.40 -20.63 -1.90
CA ALA A 13 -21.16 -21.39 -1.92
C ALA A 13 -20.18 -20.61 -2.82
N THR A 14 -19.35 -19.75 -2.20
CA THR A 14 -18.47 -18.85 -2.95
C THR A 14 -17.15 -18.64 -2.21
N GLU A 15 -16.19 -18.05 -2.90
CA GLU A 15 -14.84 -17.84 -2.40
C GLU A 15 -14.69 -16.43 -1.81
N PHE A 16 -13.90 -16.35 -0.73
CA PHE A 16 -13.50 -15.11 -0.05
C PHE A 16 -12.05 -15.18 0.40
N LEU A 17 -11.41 -14.03 0.55
CA LEU A 17 -10.19 -13.92 1.34
C LEU A 17 -10.56 -13.91 2.83
N LEU A 18 -10.02 -14.86 3.60
CA LEU A 18 -10.17 -14.90 5.05
C LEU A 18 -9.15 -13.96 5.70
N ARG A 19 -9.61 -12.81 6.20
CA ARG A 19 -8.74 -11.81 6.83
C ARG A 19 -8.47 -12.05 8.29
N ASN A 20 -9.48 -12.51 9.02
CA ASN A 20 -9.38 -12.72 10.46
C ASN A 20 -10.37 -13.78 10.94
N VAL A 21 -9.95 -14.49 12.01
CA VAL A 21 -10.80 -15.43 12.75
C VAL A 21 -10.65 -15.11 14.24
N LYS A 22 -11.77 -15.02 14.95
CA LYS A 22 -11.80 -14.82 16.39
C LYS A 22 -12.73 -15.82 17.03
N LEU A 23 -12.20 -16.68 17.89
CA LEU A 23 -13.02 -17.56 18.71
C LEU A 23 -13.67 -16.74 19.84
N SER A 24 -14.99 -16.81 19.93
CA SER A 24 -15.81 -16.14 20.95
C SER A 24 -16.56 -17.17 21.76
N ILE A 25 -16.69 -16.94 23.06
CA ILE A 25 -17.43 -17.79 24.00
C ILE A 25 -18.30 -16.89 24.88
N ALA A 26 -19.60 -17.11 24.88
CA ALA A 26 -20.51 -16.45 25.82
C ALA A 26 -21.70 -17.38 26.12
N ASP A 27 -22.19 -17.35 27.34
CA ASP A 27 -23.36 -18.12 27.79
C ASP A 27 -23.30 -19.62 27.46
N GLY A 28 -22.10 -20.21 27.54
CA GLY A 28 -21.87 -21.61 27.21
C GLY A 28 -21.89 -21.96 25.73
N ARG A 29 -22.04 -20.98 24.85
CA ARG A 29 -22.00 -21.14 23.40
C ARG A 29 -20.62 -20.70 22.86
N ARG A 30 -20.13 -21.45 21.88
CA ARG A 30 -18.89 -21.14 21.16
C ARG A 30 -19.21 -20.79 19.71
N TRP A 31 -18.54 -19.81 19.17
CA TRP A 31 -18.60 -19.49 17.73
C TRP A 31 -17.30 -18.85 17.27
N GLN A 32 -17.02 -18.95 15.98
CA GLN A 32 -15.96 -18.17 15.34
C GLN A 32 -16.59 -16.96 14.63
N ASP A 33 -16.10 -15.76 14.93
CA ASP A 33 -16.36 -14.55 14.16
C ASP A 33 -15.29 -14.46 13.06
N LEU A 34 -15.71 -14.39 11.81
CA LEU A 34 -14.85 -14.35 10.64
C LEU A 34 -14.98 -13.02 9.92
N THR A 35 -13.87 -12.47 9.49
CA THR A 35 -13.82 -11.32 8.58
C THR A 35 -13.40 -11.83 7.20
N LEU A 36 -14.29 -11.68 6.24
CA LEU A 36 -14.14 -12.15 4.87
C LEU A 36 -14.14 -10.98 3.91
N SER A 37 -13.38 -11.04 2.83
CA SER A 37 -13.35 -9.96 1.83
C SER A 37 -13.20 -10.49 0.41
N ASP A 38 -13.62 -9.66 -0.53
CA ASP A 38 -13.28 -9.72 -1.95
C ASP A 38 -12.90 -8.32 -2.45
N LYS A 39 -12.65 -8.12 -3.74
CA LYS A 39 -12.33 -6.79 -4.30
C LYS A 39 -13.43 -5.75 -4.10
N SER A 40 -14.69 -6.18 -3.87
CA SER A 40 -15.86 -5.30 -3.76
C SER A 40 -16.19 -4.89 -2.33
N GLY A 41 -15.70 -5.59 -1.30
CA GLY A 41 -16.05 -5.25 0.07
C GLY A 41 -15.54 -6.21 1.14
N ILE A 42 -16.08 -6.01 2.34
CA ILE A 42 -15.86 -6.83 3.52
C ILE A 42 -17.22 -7.34 4.00
N VAL A 43 -17.28 -8.57 4.45
CA VAL A 43 -18.47 -9.17 5.07
C VAL A 43 -18.07 -9.93 6.32
N TYR A 44 -18.89 -9.84 7.35
CA TYR A 44 -18.71 -10.61 8.59
C TYR A 44 -19.51 -11.90 8.55
N GLY A 45 -18.91 -12.96 9.06
CA GLY A 45 -19.52 -14.27 9.16
C GLY A 45 -19.41 -14.85 10.55
N LYS A 46 -20.41 -15.68 10.91
CA LYS A 46 -20.39 -16.48 12.15
C LYS A 46 -20.47 -17.95 11.81
N CYS A 47 -19.54 -18.71 12.40
CA CYS A 47 -19.54 -20.16 12.38
C CYS A 47 -19.84 -20.67 13.80
N TRP A 48 -20.99 -21.33 13.98
CA TRP A 48 -21.43 -21.78 15.27
C TRP A 48 -20.79 -23.12 15.69
N SER A 49 -20.87 -23.47 16.95
CA SER A 49 -20.16 -24.59 17.58
C SER A 49 -20.22 -25.91 16.84
N GLU A 50 -21.34 -26.19 16.20
CA GLU A 50 -21.55 -27.42 15.41
C GLU A 50 -20.72 -27.47 14.10
N HIS A 51 -20.20 -26.33 13.67
CA HIS A 51 -19.48 -26.18 12.39
C HIS A 51 -18.06 -25.64 12.54
N ILE A 52 -17.60 -25.39 13.78
CA ILE A 52 -16.25 -24.88 14.05
C ILE A 52 -15.21 -25.94 13.65
N SER A 53 -14.17 -25.47 12.95
CA SER A 53 -12.96 -26.24 12.73
C SER A 53 -11.77 -25.53 13.36
N ASP A 54 -10.96 -26.26 14.12
CA ASP A 54 -9.72 -25.73 14.71
C ASP A 54 -8.66 -25.42 13.63
N GLU A 55 -8.85 -25.91 12.40
CA GLU A 55 -7.97 -25.59 11.27
C GLU A 55 -8.27 -24.22 10.61
N THR A 56 -9.41 -23.59 10.94
CA THR A 56 -9.83 -22.34 10.28
C THR A 56 -8.79 -21.23 10.45
N ASP A 57 -8.11 -21.17 11.59
CA ASP A 57 -7.04 -20.20 11.84
C ASP A 57 -5.86 -20.33 10.88
N ASN A 58 -5.60 -21.54 10.38
CA ASN A 58 -4.54 -21.83 9.40
C ASN A 58 -4.86 -21.29 8.00
N TYR A 59 -6.08 -20.81 7.78
CA TYR A 59 -6.53 -20.28 6.49
C TYR A 59 -6.54 -18.75 6.47
N VAL A 60 -6.18 -18.08 7.55
CA VAL A 60 -6.04 -16.61 7.57
C VAL A 60 -4.99 -16.19 6.53
N GLY A 61 -5.33 -15.18 5.71
CA GLY A 61 -4.53 -14.74 4.56
C GLY A 61 -4.68 -15.59 3.30
N LYS A 62 -5.53 -16.62 3.32
CA LYS A 62 -5.79 -17.49 2.16
C LYS A 62 -7.19 -17.29 1.60
N ILE A 63 -7.35 -17.66 0.33
CA ILE A 63 -8.68 -17.73 -0.29
C ILE A 63 -9.34 -19.02 0.19
N VAL A 64 -10.55 -18.86 0.70
CA VAL A 64 -11.37 -19.95 1.24
C VAL A 64 -12.71 -20.03 0.53
N ARG A 65 -13.19 -21.24 0.34
CA ARG A 65 -14.57 -21.50 -0.08
C ARG A 65 -15.47 -21.54 1.14
N VAL A 66 -16.47 -20.67 1.18
CA VAL A 66 -17.44 -20.56 2.25
C VAL A 66 -18.79 -21.07 1.77
N VAL A 67 -19.38 -21.96 2.53
CA VAL A 67 -20.76 -22.43 2.36
C VAL A 67 -21.57 -21.95 3.56
N GLY A 68 -22.66 -21.26 3.30
CA GLY A 68 -23.48 -20.69 4.36
C GLY A 68 -24.69 -19.96 3.83
N LYS A 69 -25.40 -19.27 4.72
CA LYS A 69 -26.60 -18.50 4.41
C LYS A 69 -26.34 -17.02 4.63
N VAL A 70 -26.83 -16.17 3.72
CA VAL A 70 -26.81 -14.72 3.88
C VAL A 70 -27.95 -14.31 4.82
N GLU A 71 -27.62 -13.62 5.90
CA GLU A 71 -28.58 -13.11 6.89
C GLU A 71 -28.45 -11.58 6.99
N LEU A 72 -29.51 -10.92 7.41
CA LEU A 72 -29.51 -9.49 7.70
C LEU A 72 -29.44 -9.28 9.22
N PHE A 73 -28.38 -8.63 9.69
CA PHE A 73 -28.22 -8.26 11.09
C PHE A 73 -27.99 -6.75 11.22
N ARG A 74 -28.91 -6.03 11.90
CA ARG A 74 -28.85 -4.56 12.04
C ARG A 74 -28.63 -3.84 10.70
N GLU A 75 -29.43 -4.24 9.70
CA GLU A 75 -29.37 -3.68 8.33
C GLU A 75 -28.08 -3.99 7.53
N GLN A 76 -27.19 -4.79 8.09
CA GLN A 76 -25.97 -5.25 7.41
C GLN A 76 -26.08 -6.72 7.02
N CYS A 77 -25.60 -7.05 5.80
CA CYS A 77 -25.48 -8.43 5.37
C CYS A 77 -24.37 -9.13 6.17
N THR A 78 -24.70 -10.29 6.71
CA THR A 78 -23.77 -11.17 7.43
C THR A 78 -23.91 -12.60 6.90
N LEU A 79 -22.94 -13.44 7.18
CA LEU A 79 -22.95 -14.83 6.76
C LEU A 79 -23.08 -15.76 7.96
N ARG A 80 -24.08 -16.61 7.95
CA ARG A 80 -24.14 -17.78 8.82
C ARG A 80 -23.41 -18.91 8.11
N ILE A 81 -22.21 -19.21 8.58
CA ILE A 81 -21.29 -20.15 7.93
C ILE A 81 -21.53 -21.57 8.44
N VAL A 82 -21.68 -22.49 7.50
CA VAL A 82 -21.85 -23.93 7.76
C VAL A 82 -20.55 -24.67 7.50
N ARG A 83 -19.78 -24.25 6.49
CA ARG A 83 -18.51 -24.89 6.15
C ARG A 83 -17.54 -23.87 5.56
N ILE A 84 -16.27 -24.02 5.94
CA ILE A 84 -15.14 -23.30 5.36
C ILE A 84 -14.05 -24.29 5.00
N SER A 85 -13.43 -24.11 3.84
CA SER A 85 -12.32 -24.93 3.35
C SER A 85 -11.41 -24.09 2.46
N PRO A 86 -10.14 -24.46 2.25
CA PRO A 86 -9.32 -23.81 1.24
C PRO A 86 -10.00 -23.87 -0.13
N ALA A 87 -9.91 -22.79 -0.90
CA ALA A 87 -10.40 -22.77 -2.26
C ALA A 87 -9.41 -23.51 -3.17
N GLU A 88 -9.90 -24.43 -3.99
CA GLU A 88 -9.08 -25.19 -4.94
C GLU A 88 -8.79 -24.40 -6.21
N THR A 89 -9.77 -23.61 -6.65
CA THR A 89 -9.70 -22.76 -7.84
C THR A 89 -10.28 -21.39 -7.56
N TYR A 90 -9.61 -20.35 -7.98
CA TYR A 90 -10.07 -18.96 -7.89
C TYR A 90 -9.29 -18.07 -8.84
N ASP A 91 -9.85 -16.92 -9.20
CA ASP A 91 -9.11 -15.85 -9.88
C ASP A 91 -8.58 -14.86 -8.82
N PRO A 92 -7.27 -14.70 -8.66
CA PRO A 92 -6.71 -13.72 -7.73
C PRO A 92 -7.25 -12.29 -7.93
N ALA A 93 -7.60 -11.93 -9.17
CA ALA A 93 -8.14 -10.61 -9.49
C ALA A 93 -9.49 -10.30 -8.81
N ASP A 94 -10.21 -11.31 -8.30
CA ASP A 94 -11.46 -11.12 -7.58
C ASP A 94 -11.28 -10.73 -6.11
N PHE A 95 -10.05 -10.87 -5.58
CA PHE A 95 -9.74 -10.61 -4.18
C PHE A 95 -8.78 -9.43 -3.98
N ARG A 96 -8.21 -8.91 -5.08
CA ARG A 96 -7.23 -7.83 -5.07
C ARG A 96 -7.87 -6.48 -5.38
N VAL A 97 -7.58 -5.48 -4.57
CA VAL A 97 -7.73 -4.09 -4.98
C VAL A 97 -6.47 -3.72 -5.76
N THR A 98 -6.62 -3.31 -7.00
CA THR A 98 -5.51 -3.01 -7.91
C THR A 98 -5.64 -1.63 -8.51
N LEU A 99 -4.51 -0.98 -8.77
CA LEU A 99 -4.46 0.21 -9.59
C LEU A 99 -4.98 -0.12 -11.00
N SER A 100 -5.75 0.76 -11.62
CA SER A 100 -6.26 0.51 -12.96
C SER A 100 -5.12 0.38 -13.98
N SER A 101 -5.32 -0.37 -15.06
CA SER A 101 -4.32 -0.49 -16.14
C SER A 101 -3.96 0.87 -16.73
N TYR A 102 -4.93 1.76 -16.86
CA TYR A 102 -4.71 3.13 -17.31
C TYR A 102 -3.78 3.89 -16.36
N ASP A 103 -4.01 3.83 -15.04
CA ASP A 103 -3.17 4.51 -14.06
C ASP A 103 -1.76 3.91 -13.98
N VAL A 104 -1.61 2.60 -14.20
CA VAL A 104 -0.30 1.94 -14.30
C VAL A 104 0.47 2.47 -15.52
N GLU A 105 -0.15 2.53 -16.70
CA GLU A 105 0.47 3.05 -17.91
C GLU A 105 0.87 4.52 -17.77
N GLN A 106 0.01 5.35 -17.18
CA GLN A 106 0.33 6.75 -16.89
C GLN A 106 1.51 6.86 -15.91
N SER A 107 1.52 6.05 -14.85
CA SER A 107 2.61 6.03 -13.87
C SER A 107 3.95 5.60 -14.49
N ILE A 108 3.95 4.60 -15.38
CA ILE A 108 5.15 4.17 -16.11
C ILE A 108 5.64 5.29 -17.05
N THR A 109 4.74 6.01 -17.70
CA THR A 109 5.09 7.15 -18.57
C THR A 109 5.75 8.27 -17.76
N LEU A 110 5.18 8.59 -16.59
CA LEU A 110 5.74 9.57 -15.67
C LEU A 110 7.09 9.11 -15.09
N LEU A 111 7.23 7.82 -14.74
CA LEU A 111 8.50 7.26 -14.28
C LEU A 111 9.61 7.48 -15.30
N LYS A 112 9.34 7.20 -16.58
CA LYS A 112 10.33 7.43 -17.65
C LYS A 112 10.70 8.89 -17.77
N LYS A 113 9.71 9.80 -17.75
CA LYS A 113 9.95 11.25 -17.79
C LYS A 113 10.82 11.68 -16.62
N LEU A 114 10.50 11.28 -15.38
CA LEU A 114 11.29 11.64 -14.19
C LEU A 114 12.72 11.06 -14.22
N LEU A 115 12.90 9.86 -14.75
CA LEU A 115 14.24 9.31 -14.97
C LEU A 115 15.03 10.14 -15.98
N ASP A 116 14.40 10.56 -17.09
CA ASP A 116 15.06 11.38 -18.12
C ASP A 116 15.42 12.80 -17.60
N GLU A 117 14.81 13.28 -16.53
CA GLU A 117 15.15 14.53 -15.85
C GLU A 117 16.39 14.42 -14.95
N ILE A 118 16.89 13.21 -14.67
CA ILE A 118 18.14 13.01 -13.93
C ILE A 118 19.32 13.25 -14.86
N GLU A 119 19.92 14.44 -14.78
CA GLU A 119 21.06 14.83 -15.62
C GLU A 119 22.37 14.13 -15.21
N ASP A 120 22.51 13.72 -13.92
CA ASP A 120 23.67 12.95 -13.46
C ASP A 120 23.58 11.50 -13.97
N PRO A 121 24.47 11.07 -14.90
CA PRO A 121 24.41 9.73 -15.49
C PRO A 121 24.66 8.59 -14.50
N LYS A 122 25.32 8.87 -13.38
CA LYS A 122 25.59 7.88 -12.33
C LYS A 122 24.35 7.66 -11.46
N LEU A 123 23.65 8.73 -11.08
CA LEU A 123 22.37 8.65 -10.39
C LEU A 123 21.30 8.00 -11.27
N TYR A 124 21.22 8.37 -12.55
CA TYR A 124 20.36 7.71 -13.53
C TYR A 124 20.61 6.21 -13.60
N SER A 125 21.90 5.81 -13.76
CA SER A 125 22.29 4.40 -13.84
C SER A 125 21.95 3.64 -12.57
N LEU A 126 22.12 4.26 -11.41
CA LEU A 126 21.76 3.67 -10.11
C LEU A 126 20.26 3.46 -9.99
N CYS A 127 19.43 4.44 -10.34
CA CYS A 127 17.95 4.33 -10.30
C CYS A 127 17.48 3.19 -11.22
N CYS A 128 17.93 3.14 -12.46
CA CYS A 128 17.59 2.06 -13.40
C CYS A 128 17.99 0.67 -12.87
N ALA A 129 19.17 0.57 -12.24
CA ALA A 129 19.66 -0.70 -11.69
C ALA A 129 18.93 -1.13 -10.41
N VAL A 130 18.53 -0.20 -9.55
CA VAL A 130 17.74 -0.50 -8.34
C VAL A 130 16.36 -1.03 -8.71
N PHE A 131 15.65 -0.39 -9.62
CA PHE A 131 14.37 -0.89 -10.12
C PHE A 131 14.52 -2.17 -10.94
N GLY A 132 15.70 -2.42 -11.53
CA GLY A 132 15.98 -3.60 -12.34
C GLY A 132 15.13 -3.62 -13.61
N MET A 133 15.11 -2.51 -14.34
CA MET A 133 14.35 -2.35 -15.58
C MET A 133 14.49 -3.57 -16.49
N GLY A 134 13.38 -4.15 -16.93
CA GLY A 134 13.36 -5.34 -17.78
C GLY A 134 13.62 -6.67 -17.05
N THR A 135 13.58 -6.70 -15.73
CA THR A 135 13.74 -7.91 -14.91
C THR A 135 12.52 -8.18 -14.06
N ALA A 136 12.46 -9.38 -13.45
CA ALA A 136 11.40 -9.74 -12.48
C ALA A 136 11.32 -8.77 -11.28
N ARG A 137 12.39 -8.03 -10.95
CA ARG A 137 12.35 -7.00 -9.91
C ARG A 137 11.52 -5.81 -10.36
N TYR A 138 11.59 -5.43 -11.62
CA TYR A 138 10.78 -4.35 -12.17
C TYR A 138 9.30 -4.70 -12.17
N GLU A 139 8.95 -5.94 -12.55
CA GLU A 139 7.55 -6.42 -12.47
C GLU A 139 7.02 -6.34 -11.02
N ARG A 140 7.85 -6.73 -10.05
CA ARG A 140 7.51 -6.60 -8.63
C ARG A 140 7.32 -5.14 -8.20
N PHE A 141 8.15 -4.22 -8.69
CA PHE A 141 7.99 -2.79 -8.44
C PHE A 141 6.65 -2.26 -8.98
N LEU A 142 6.23 -2.70 -10.15
CA LEU A 142 4.96 -2.29 -10.74
C LEU A 142 3.74 -2.85 -10.01
N GLU A 143 3.85 -4.06 -9.45
CA GLU A 143 2.71 -4.79 -8.86
C GLU A 143 2.59 -4.62 -7.35
N PHE A 144 3.68 -4.39 -6.61
CA PHE A 144 3.67 -4.43 -5.16
C PHE A 144 2.73 -3.39 -4.54
N PRO A 145 1.97 -3.77 -3.48
CA PRO A 145 1.33 -2.81 -2.60
C PRO A 145 2.38 -2.13 -1.72
N LEU A 146 2.07 -0.94 -1.22
CA LEU A 146 2.81 -0.31 -0.13
C LEU A 146 1.97 -0.45 1.13
N THR A 147 2.27 -1.48 1.93
CA THR A 147 1.46 -1.83 3.12
C THR A 147 1.99 -1.22 4.41
N GLU A 148 3.17 -0.62 4.36
CA GLU A 148 3.75 0.09 5.51
C GLU A 148 2.81 1.24 5.92
N GLU A 149 2.45 1.27 7.20
CA GLU A 149 1.51 2.27 7.76
C GLU A 149 0.14 2.31 7.07
N ALA A 150 -0.27 1.22 6.40
CA ALA A 150 -1.52 1.12 5.64
C ALA A 150 -1.71 2.19 4.56
N THR A 151 -0.62 2.78 4.07
CA THR A 151 -0.66 3.73 2.95
C THR A 151 -0.48 2.99 1.62
N HIS A 152 -1.35 3.27 0.64
CA HIS A 152 -1.37 2.62 -0.67
C HIS A 152 -1.41 1.06 -0.62
N PRO A 153 -2.29 0.44 0.19
CA PRO A 153 -2.29 -1.01 0.44
C PRO A 153 -2.93 -1.82 -0.70
N TYR A 154 -2.88 -1.34 -1.92
CA TYR A 154 -3.41 -1.96 -3.12
C TYR A 154 -2.30 -2.31 -4.10
N PHE A 155 -2.54 -3.28 -4.95
CA PHE A 155 -1.57 -3.70 -5.99
C PHE A 155 -1.28 -2.53 -6.93
N GLY A 156 0.00 -2.27 -7.20
CA GLY A 156 0.49 -1.07 -7.86
C GLY A 156 0.65 0.15 -6.94
N GLY A 157 0.33 0.00 -5.65
CA GLY A 157 0.43 1.09 -4.67
C GLY A 157 1.85 1.60 -4.47
N PHE A 158 2.84 0.70 -4.54
CA PHE A 158 4.25 1.08 -4.46
C PHE A 158 4.64 1.99 -5.65
N LEU A 159 4.31 1.60 -6.88
CA LEU A 159 4.51 2.44 -8.06
C LEU A 159 3.81 3.80 -7.90
N LYS A 160 2.52 3.79 -7.53
CA LYS A 160 1.74 5.03 -7.38
C LYS A 160 2.35 5.99 -6.35
N HIS A 161 2.72 5.48 -5.19
CA HIS A 161 3.38 6.27 -4.15
C HIS A 161 4.71 6.85 -4.63
N THR A 162 5.58 6.02 -5.22
CA THR A 162 6.87 6.45 -5.75
C THR A 162 6.72 7.60 -6.75
N ILE A 163 5.77 7.48 -7.69
CA ILE A 163 5.50 8.53 -8.68
C ILE A 163 4.92 9.78 -8.04
N ASN A 164 3.99 9.65 -7.10
CA ASN A 164 3.44 10.80 -6.39
C ASN A 164 4.53 11.58 -5.65
N VAL A 165 5.41 10.87 -4.94
CA VAL A 165 6.53 11.48 -4.21
C VAL A 165 7.48 12.20 -5.15
N ALA A 166 7.87 11.56 -6.26
CA ALA A 166 8.79 12.16 -7.22
C ALA A 166 8.19 13.40 -7.91
N ASN A 167 6.91 13.36 -8.29
CA ASN A 167 6.22 14.52 -8.84
C ASN A 167 6.10 15.67 -7.83
N LEU A 168 5.76 15.39 -6.57
CA LEU A 168 5.70 16.41 -5.52
C LEU A 168 7.07 17.03 -5.26
N ALA A 169 8.12 16.22 -5.30
CA ALA A 169 9.48 16.68 -5.12
C ALA A 169 9.95 17.56 -6.30
N ASP A 170 9.65 17.17 -7.54
CA ASP A 170 9.91 17.95 -8.74
C ASP A 170 9.19 19.29 -8.71
N MET A 171 7.89 19.32 -8.39
CA MET A 171 7.13 20.56 -8.22
C MET A 171 7.73 21.43 -7.12
N ALA A 172 8.23 20.88 -6.02
CA ALA A 172 8.84 21.63 -4.93
C ALA A 172 10.18 22.30 -5.33
N LEU A 173 10.91 21.77 -6.32
CA LEU A 173 12.12 22.42 -6.85
C LEU A 173 11.80 23.81 -7.39
N THR A 174 10.68 24.02 -8.07
CA THR A 174 10.27 25.32 -8.61
C THR A 174 10.04 26.38 -7.51
N ILE A 175 9.65 25.96 -6.30
CA ILE A 175 9.43 26.84 -5.14
C ILE A 175 10.78 27.35 -4.60
N CYS A 176 11.85 26.57 -4.80
CA CYS A 176 13.17 26.93 -4.32
C CYS A 176 13.87 27.96 -5.19
N GLU A 177 13.34 28.28 -6.38
CA GLU A 177 13.95 29.20 -7.33
C GLU A 177 13.53 30.65 -7.07
N GLY A 178 14.46 31.60 -7.32
CA GLY A 178 14.17 33.02 -7.40
C GLY A 178 14.03 33.76 -6.06
N SER A 179 14.38 33.15 -4.94
CA SER A 179 14.44 33.85 -3.66
C SER A 179 15.68 34.76 -3.61
N PRO A 180 15.56 36.06 -3.23
CA PRO A 180 16.72 36.94 -3.10
C PRO A 180 17.72 36.46 -2.02
N ASN A 181 17.29 35.59 -1.12
CA ASN A 181 18.13 34.98 -0.08
C ASN A 181 18.58 33.55 -0.44
N GLU A 182 18.47 33.16 -1.70
CA GLU A 182 18.88 31.83 -2.13
C GLU A 182 20.40 31.72 -2.15
N VAL A 183 20.96 31.08 -1.11
CA VAL A 183 22.41 30.81 -0.98
C VAL A 183 22.78 29.43 -1.51
N ILE A 184 21.87 28.46 -1.41
CA ILE A 184 22.08 27.07 -1.81
C ILE A 184 20.92 26.66 -2.71
N ARG A 185 21.24 26.17 -3.91
CA ARG A 185 20.27 25.50 -4.79
C ARG A 185 20.26 24.01 -4.53
N PRO A 186 19.09 23.37 -4.40
CA PRO A 186 19.03 21.92 -4.35
C PRO A 186 19.46 21.34 -5.69
N ASP A 187 20.14 20.19 -5.67
CA ASP A 187 20.48 19.41 -6.86
C ASP A 187 19.23 18.67 -7.36
N PRO A 188 18.68 19.00 -8.55
CA PRO A 188 17.46 18.35 -9.06
C PRO A 188 17.64 16.85 -9.29
N SER A 189 18.81 16.43 -9.84
CA SER A 189 19.09 15.01 -10.07
C SER A 189 19.09 14.21 -8.78
N LEU A 190 19.63 14.78 -7.71
CA LEU A 190 19.69 14.16 -6.39
C LEU A 190 18.29 14.10 -5.73
N VAL A 191 17.49 15.16 -5.88
CA VAL A 191 16.10 15.20 -5.37
C VAL A 191 15.25 14.12 -6.04
N ILE A 192 15.27 14.06 -7.39
CA ILE A 192 14.46 13.08 -8.14
C ILE A 192 14.95 11.66 -7.85
N ALA A 193 16.26 11.41 -7.86
CA ALA A 193 16.82 10.11 -7.53
C ALA A 193 16.43 9.67 -6.10
N GLY A 194 16.56 10.56 -5.12
CA GLY A 194 16.16 10.32 -3.74
C GLY A 194 14.66 10.02 -3.62
N ALA A 195 13.83 10.81 -4.29
CA ALA A 195 12.39 10.61 -4.32
C ALA A 195 11.97 9.28 -4.98
N LEU A 196 12.64 8.88 -6.07
CA LEU A 196 12.38 7.59 -6.71
C LEU A 196 12.83 6.40 -5.83
N LEU A 197 13.96 6.52 -5.12
CA LEU A 197 14.56 5.42 -4.39
C LEU A 197 14.13 5.30 -2.92
N HIS A 198 13.43 6.30 -2.35
CA HIS A 198 13.16 6.37 -0.91
C HIS A 198 12.48 5.13 -0.32
N ALA A 199 11.61 4.47 -1.06
CA ALA A 199 10.86 3.29 -0.63
C ALA A 199 11.36 1.97 -1.28
N SER A 200 12.51 1.98 -1.99
CA SER A 200 13.03 0.81 -2.71
C SER A 200 13.28 -0.41 -1.81
N GLY A 201 13.50 -0.20 -0.51
CA GLY A 201 13.65 -1.25 0.49
C GLY A 201 12.47 -2.23 0.56
N VAL A 202 11.26 -1.76 0.25
CA VAL A 202 10.03 -2.58 0.19
C VAL A 202 10.19 -3.79 -0.74
N LEU A 203 10.97 -3.68 -1.81
CA LEU A 203 11.27 -4.80 -2.72
C LEU A 203 11.96 -6.00 -2.05
N SER A 204 12.60 -5.78 -0.90
CA SER A 204 13.26 -6.81 -0.09
C SER A 204 12.39 -7.28 1.08
N GLN A 205 11.36 -6.53 1.41
CA GLN A 205 10.57 -6.72 2.64
C GLN A 205 9.23 -7.40 2.41
N LEU A 206 8.72 -7.40 1.18
CA LEU A 206 7.42 -7.98 0.85
C LEU A 206 7.57 -9.21 -0.05
N THR A 207 6.65 -10.14 0.16
CA THR A 207 6.27 -11.18 -0.79
C THR A 207 4.79 -11.06 -1.12
N LEU A 208 4.37 -11.52 -2.28
CA LEU A 208 2.97 -11.49 -2.68
C LEU A 208 2.30 -12.82 -2.35
N SER A 209 1.15 -12.74 -1.70
CA SER A 209 0.15 -13.81 -1.68
C SER A 209 -0.85 -13.64 -2.84
N ALA A 210 -1.83 -14.53 -2.90
CA ALA A 210 -2.91 -14.42 -3.89
C ALA A 210 -3.67 -13.08 -3.83
N ALA A 211 -3.77 -12.46 -2.64
CA ALA A 211 -4.66 -11.33 -2.41
C ALA A 211 -4.01 -10.11 -1.74
N GLU A 212 -2.82 -10.25 -1.16
CA GLU A 212 -2.16 -9.17 -0.40
C GLU A 212 -0.63 -9.31 -0.39
N GLY A 213 0.04 -8.21 0.00
CA GLY A 213 1.46 -8.24 0.32
C GLY A 213 1.69 -8.77 1.74
N ILE A 214 2.62 -9.70 1.87
CA ILE A 214 3.00 -10.29 3.16
C ILE A 214 4.39 -9.80 3.54
N PHE A 215 4.51 -9.21 4.73
CA PHE A 215 5.80 -8.84 5.30
C PHE A 215 6.64 -10.08 5.62
N THR A 216 7.89 -10.04 5.19
CA THR A 216 8.91 -11.03 5.55
C THR A 216 9.44 -10.77 6.96
N ASP A 217 10.17 -11.74 7.55
CA ASP A 217 10.87 -11.52 8.82
C ASP A 217 11.88 -10.37 8.72
N ARG A 218 12.43 -10.14 7.51
CA ARG A 218 13.32 -9.00 7.25
C ARG A 218 12.61 -7.66 7.52
N ALA A 219 11.37 -7.49 7.10
CA ALA A 219 10.59 -6.28 7.36
C ALA A 219 10.29 -6.04 8.84
N ARG A 220 10.30 -7.10 9.66
CA ARG A 220 10.13 -7.01 11.11
C ARG A 220 11.41 -6.64 11.85
N LEU A 221 12.57 -6.90 11.24
CA LEU A 221 13.88 -6.68 11.83
C LEU A 221 14.54 -5.38 11.37
N LEU A 222 14.27 -4.94 10.15
CA LEU A 222 14.88 -3.77 9.53
C LEU A 222 13.82 -2.78 9.07
N SER A 223 14.10 -1.49 9.23
CA SER A 223 13.26 -0.44 8.65
C SER A 223 13.35 -0.44 7.11
N SER A 224 12.32 0.06 6.45
CA SER A 224 12.33 0.24 4.99
C SER A 224 13.44 1.19 4.53
N SER A 225 13.78 2.21 5.33
CA SER A 225 14.91 3.13 5.08
C SER A 225 16.23 2.39 5.07
N THR A 226 16.47 1.53 6.09
CA THR A 226 17.70 0.72 6.16
C THR A 226 17.83 -0.16 4.92
N ASP A 227 16.74 -0.80 4.49
CA ASP A 227 16.75 -1.64 3.29
C ASP A 227 16.91 -0.84 2.00
N ALA A 228 16.37 0.37 1.91
CA ALA A 228 16.60 1.27 0.78
C ALA A 228 18.07 1.68 0.68
N VAL A 229 18.67 2.05 1.80
CA VAL A 229 20.11 2.34 1.90
C VAL A 229 20.96 1.14 1.46
N LEU A 230 20.70 -0.04 2.03
CA LEU A 230 21.42 -1.26 1.67
C LEU A 230 21.25 -1.60 0.18
N MET A 231 20.05 -1.46 -0.36
CA MET A 231 19.78 -1.71 -1.78
C MET A 231 20.55 -0.75 -2.67
N ALA A 232 20.56 0.54 -2.35
CA ALA A 232 21.31 1.54 -3.11
C ALA A 232 22.82 1.25 -3.09
N VAL A 233 23.39 1.01 -1.90
CA VAL A 233 24.83 0.72 -1.73
C VAL A 233 25.24 -0.57 -2.46
N CYS A 234 24.49 -1.67 -2.23
CA CYS A 234 24.79 -2.96 -2.86
C CYS A 234 24.63 -2.90 -4.38
N THR A 235 23.63 -2.17 -4.88
CA THR A 235 23.42 -2.00 -6.32
C THR A 235 24.54 -1.15 -6.92
N ASN A 236 24.88 -0.03 -6.30
CA ASN A 236 25.99 0.83 -6.74
C ASN A 236 27.32 0.06 -6.84
N SER A 237 27.60 -0.81 -5.86
CA SER A 237 28.85 -1.62 -5.86
C SER A 237 28.93 -2.64 -7.01
N ARG A 238 27.80 -3.01 -7.60
CA ARG A 238 27.71 -3.96 -8.74
C ARG A 238 27.74 -3.30 -10.11
N LEU A 239 27.56 -1.99 -10.16
CA LEU A 239 27.71 -1.24 -11.43
C LEU A 239 29.18 -1.25 -11.92
N GLU A 240 29.37 -1.01 -13.21
CA GLU A 240 30.67 -0.72 -13.79
C GLU A 240 31.27 0.53 -13.14
N GLN A 241 32.58 0.58 -12.99
CA GLN A 241 33.27 1.61 -12.18
C GLN A 241 32.94 3.04 -12.62
N GLU A 242 32.80 3.29 -13.91
CA GLU A 242 32.47 4.60 -14.48
C GLU A 242 31.04 5.04 -14.21
N LYS A 243 30.13 4.08 -13.96
CA LYS A 243 28.70 4.31 -13.65
C LYS A 243 28.42 4.44 -12.16
N ARG A 244 29.42 4.20 -11.30
CA ARG A 244 29.23 4.27 -9.85
C ARG A 244 29.15 5.70 -9.35
N VAL A 245 28.15 5.95 -8.51
CA VAL A 245 28.12 7.16 -7.67
C VAL A 245 29.31 7.08 -6.71
N THR A 246 30.19 8.07 -6.73
CA THR A 246 31.45 8.05 -5.98
C THR A 246 31.22 8.42 -4.51
N ASP A 247 30.44 9.49 -4.26
CA ASP A 247 30.02 9.90 -2.93
C ASP A 247 28.51 9.75 -2.85
N MET A 248 28.06 8.78 -2.07
CA MET A 248 26.65 8.49 -1.85
C MET A 248 26.08 9.20 -0.63
N SER A 249 26.88 9.94 0.14
CA SER A 249 26.47 10.48 1.45
C SER A 249 25.17 11.28 1.40
N ALA A 250 25.02 12.16 0.41
CA ALA A 250 23.83 12.98 0.26
C ALA A 250 22.59 12.14 -0.10
N LEU A 251 22.71 11.19 -1.03
CA LEU A 251 21.62 10.28 -1.40
C LEU A 251 21.21 9.41 -0.21
N LEU A 252 22.16 8.80 0.48
CA LEU A 252 21.86 7.94 1.64
C LEU A 252 21.19 8.74 2.75
N HIS A 253 21.62 9.99 2.98
CA HIS A 253 20.95 10.89 3.93
C HIS A 253 19.50 11.16 3.53
N ILE A 254 19.20 11.38 2.26
CA ILE A 254 17.82 11.53 1.79
C ILE A 254 17.00 10.27 2.08
N LEU A 255 17.52 9.07 1.76
CA LEU A 255 16.82 7.80 1.98
C LEU A 255 16.51 7.55 3.45
N GLU A 256 17.44 7.91 4.35
CA GLU A 256 17.23 7.80 5.80
C GLU A 256 16.23 8.84 6.32
N ALA A 257 16.33 10.09 5.86
CA ALA A 257 15.47 11.17 6.30
C ALA A 257 14.03 11.00 5.80
N ALA A 258 13.84 10.48 4.58
CA ALA A 258 12.54 10.36 3.94
C ALA A 258 11.49 9.60 4.77
N ASN A 259 11.93 8.62 5.56
CA ASN A 259 11.05 7.82 6.44
C ASN A 259 11.22 8.14 7.93
N GLY A 260 11.82 9.29 8.26
CA GLY A 260 11.90 9.80 9.63
C GLY A 260 12.98 9.15 10.51
N THR A 261 13.87 8.32 9.94
CA THR A 261 14.97 7.69 10.71
C THR A 261 15.98 8.74 11.19
N THR A 262 16.25 9.76 10.37
CA THR A 262 17.08 10.91 10.73
C THR A 262 16.41 12.22 10.35
N PRO A 263 16.66 13.35 11.07
CA PRO A 263 16.17 14.66 10.63
C PRO A 263 16.78 15.06 9.28
N PRO A 264 16.00 15.64 8.35
CA PRO A 264 16.52 16.13 7.07
C PRO A 264 17.42 17.35 7.29
N LYS A 265 18.68 17.26 6.83
CA LYS A 265 19.72 18.29 7.05
C LYS A 265 20.13 19.02 5.78
N THR A 266 19.59 18.66 4.63
CA THR A 266 19.82 19.34 3.33
C THR A 266 18.48 19.75 2.72
N LYS A 267 18.49 20.68 1.76
CA LYS A 267 17.27 21.10 1.06
C LYS A 267 16.63 19.91 0.32
N GLU A 268 17.44 19.07 -0.31
CA GLU A 268 17.01 17.87 -1.02
C GLU A 268 16.28 16.90 -0.06
N ALA A 269 16.86 16.63 1.10
CA ALA A 269 16.25 15.78 2.11
C ALA A 269 14.93 16.37 2.66
N VAL A 270 14.87 17.70 2.87
CA VAL A 270 13.64 18.41 3.29
C VAL A 270 12.54 18.24 2.23
N ILE A 271 12.87 18.47 0.96
CA ILE A 271 11.93 18.33 -0.16
C ILE A 271 11.37 16.92 -0.20
N VAL A 272 12.24 15.89 -0.26
CA VAL A 272 11.81 14.49 -0.38
C VAL A 272 11.02 14.05 0.85
N THR A 273 11.46 14.38 2.07
CA THR A 273 10.75 14.02 3.30
C THR A 273 9.32 14.59 3.34
N ASN A 274 9.14 15.85 2.95
CA ASN A 274 7.82 16.46 2.91
C ASN A 274 6.94 15.89 1.78
N ALA A 275 7.53 15.56 0.63
CA ALA A 275 6.82 14.88 -0.46
C ALA A 275 6.31 13.50 -0.04
N VAL A 276 7.15 12.71 0.64
CA VAL A 276 6.76 11.40 1.21
C VAL A 276 5.62 11.56 2.19
N ARG A 277 5.75 12.49 3.15
CA ARG A 277 4.72 12.75 4.16
C ARG A 277 3.40 13.15 3.51
N MET A 278 3.42 14.10 2.57
CA MET A 278 2.22 14.57 1.88
C MET A 278 1.53 13.45 1.10
N SER A 279 2.29 12.61 0.40
CA SER A 279 1.73 11.47 -0.34
C SER A 279 1.07 10.45 0.60
N LYS A 280 1.69 10.16 1.75
CA LYS A 280 1.14 9.25 2.76
C LYS A 280 -0.14 9.83 3.40
N GLU A 281 -0.11 11.10 3.83
CA GLU A 281 -1.25 11.77 4.47
C GLU A 281 -2.49 11.81 3.57
N LEU A 282 -2.31 12.21 2.30
CA LEU A 282 -3.41 12.26 1.34
C LEU A 282 -4.01 10.88 1.11
N ASN A 283 -3.18 9.87 0.87
CA ASN A 283 -3.68 8.52 0.63
C ASN A 283 -4.32 7.89 1.87
N SER A 284 -3.86 8.21 3.08
CA SER A 284 -4.47 7.71 4.31
C SER A 284 -5.90 8.20 4.49
N ILE A 285 -6.19 9.44 4.08
CA ILE A 285 -7.56 9.98 4.08
C ILE A 285 -8.43 9.22 3.05
N ASP A 286 -7.92 9.06 1.83
CA ASP A 286 -8.64 8.32 0.78
C ASP A 286 -8.91 6.88 1.20
N GLN A 287 -7.93 6.20 1.80
CA GLN A 287 -8.03 4.81 2.23
C GLN A 287 -9.11 4.61 3.29
N ILE A 288 -9.20 5.51 4.28
CA ILE A 288 -10.22 5.42 5.34
C ILE A 288 -11.62 5.51 4.75
N PHE A 289 -11.86 6.46 3.87
CA PHE A 289 -13.18 6.59 3.26
C PHE A 289 -13.47 5.48 2.26
N PHE A 290 -12.46 4.99 1.54
CA PHE A 290 -12.59 3.83 0.68
C PHE A 290 -13.00 2.57 1.47
N GLU A 291 -12.33 2.27 2.59
CA GLU A 291 -12.69 1.12 3.43
C GLU A 291 -14.06 1.31 4.09
N SER A 292 -14.39 2.51 4.54
CA SER A 292 -15.71 2.83 5.08
C SER A 292 -16.82 2.59 4.06
N ASP A 293 -16.64 3.04 2.82
CA ASP A 293 -17.62 2.84 1.73
C ASP A 293 -17.77 1.36 1.35
N ARG A 294 -16.69 0.58 1.49
CA ARG A 294 -16.73 -0.88 1.28
C ARG A 294 -17.49 -1.62 2.37
N MET A 295 -17.40 -1.13 3.62
CA MET A 295 -18.16 -1.70 4.75
C MET A 295 -19.61 -1.25 4.77
N HIS A 296 -19.88 -0.01 4.36
CA HIS A 296 -21.20 0.63 4.43
C HIS A 296 -21.57 1.28 3.08
N PRO A 297 -21.87 0.49 2.03
CA PRO A 297 -22.10 1.03 0.68
C PRO A 297 -23.27 2.01 0.56
N THR A 298 -24.26 1.89 1.45
CA THR A 298 -25.50 2.70 1.45
C THR A 298 -25.44 3.90 2.40
N ASP A 299 -24.55 3.88 3.36
CA ASP A 299 -24.39 4.94 4.38
C ASP A 299 -22.96 5.47 4.37
N LYS A 300 -22.72 6.48 3.54
CA LYS A 300 -21.39 7.07 3.40
C LYS A 300 -21.05 7.92 4.63
N THR A 301 -20.06 7.46 5.37
CA THR A 301 -19.53 8.18 6.53
C THR A 301 -18.95 9.53 6.11
N ARG A 302 -19.35 10.60 6.82
CA ARG A 302 -18.86 11.97 6.59
C ARG A 302 -17.54 12.26 7.26
N LYS A 303 -17.25 11.60 8.38
CA LYS A 303 -16.02 11.78 9.17
C LYS A 303 -15.53 10.42 9.67
N ALA A 304 -14.23 10.32 9.79
CA ALA A 304 -13.59 9.12 10.34
C ALA A 304 -12.32 9.50 11.10
N PHE A 305 -11.94 8.71 12.09
CA PHE A 305 -10.65 8.88 12.77
C PHE A 305 -9.55 8.24 11.91
N CYS A 306 -8.51 9.01 11.63
CA CYS A 306 -7.34 8.53 10.90
C CYS A 306 -6.22 8.19 11.88
N ASP A 307 -5.96 6.89 12.10
CA ASP A 307 -4.91 6.44 13.00
C ASP A 307 -3.53 6.97 12.60
N TYR A 308 -3.25 7.03 11.30
CA TYR A 308 -1.99 7.56 10.78
C TYR A 308 -1.79 9.05 11.09
N LEU A 309 -2.86 9.85 10.99
CA LEU A 309 -2.82 11.29 11.27
C LEU A 309 -3.02 11.62 12.75
N GLY A 310 -3.67 10.72 13.51
CA GLY A 310 -3.96 10.90 14.92
C GLY A 310 -5.14 11.83 15.21
N TYR A 311 -5.99 12.14 14.22
CA TYR A 311 -7.18 12.99 14.37
C TYR A 311 -8.31 12.60 13.42
N GLU A 312 -9.51 13.20 13.67
CA GLU A 312 -10.67 13.04 12.77
C GLU A 312 -10.44 13.76 11.44
N VAL A 313 -10.72 13.06 10.35
CA VAL A 313 -10.73 13.60 8.99
C VAL A 313 -12.15 13.67 8.45
N PHE A 314 -12.40 14.57 7.53
CA PHE A 314 -13.71 14.82 6.96
C PHE A 314 -13.68 14.58 5.45
N ARG A 315 -14.74 13.97 4.93
CA ARG A 315 -14.96 13.85 3.48
C ARG A 315 -15.24 15.22 2.93
N GLY A 316 -14.33 15.79 2.13
CA GLY A 316 -14.48 17.08 1.46
C GLY A 316 -15.52 17.06 0.33
N GLY A 317 -15.81 18.23 -0.26
CA GLY A 317 -16.70 18.42 -1.41
C GLY A 317 -18.06 18.98 -1.04
N GLU A 318 -18.97 19.12 -2.05
CA GLU A 318 -20.29 19.75 -1.91
C GLU A 318 -21.21 19.07 -0.88
N GLU A 319 -20.97 17.80 -0.56
CA GLU A 319 -21.73 17.07 0.48
C GLU A 319 -21.42 17.55 1.91
N CYS A 320 -20.28 18.22 2.13
CA CYS A 320 -19.93 18.81 3.43
C CYS A 320 -20.70 20.10 3.75
N LEU A 321 -21.25 20.78 2.76
CA LEU A 321 -21.87 22.09 2.88
C LEU A 321 -23.41 22.04 2.98
N LYS A 322 -24.02 20.86 2.85
CA LYS A 322 -25.45 20.66 3.00
C LYS A 322 -25.77 20.19 4.42
N ASN A 323 -25.91 21.14 5.32
CA ASN A 323 -26.66 21.02 6.57
C ASN A 323 -27.90 21.86 6.48
#